data_80d5f0f695da29f132693c9148f15ab0
#
_entry.id   80d5f0f695da29f132693c9148f15ab0
#
_cell.length_a   1.000
_cell.length_b   1.000
_cell.length_c   1.000
_cell.angle_alpha   90.00
_cell.angle_beta   90.00
_cell.angle_gamma   90.00
#
_symmetry.space_group_name_H-M   'P 1'
#
loop_
_entity.id
_entity.type
_entity.pdbx_description
1 polymer ?
#
loop_
_entity_poly.entity_id
_entity_poly.type
_entity_poly.pdbx_seq_one_letter_code
_entity_poly.pdbx_strand_id
1 'polypeptide(L)'
;MRLPDDALAVAKRQGRLHRNFQGYSTRAGSDIYAFGMSAVSQIPDAYWQNEKELPKYQAAVDADKAPLHKAYFVSEEDKIRRETIMRTMCDLSLNFVAMSQKLGINFEQHFANELTTLAPFIADGLVRRTGT
;
A
#
# COMPACT_ATOMS: atom_id res chain seq x y z
N MET A 1 -22.12 -9.27 4.83
CA MET A 1 -21.70 -9.94 6.09
C MET A 1 -20.67 -10.99 5.73
N ARG A 2 -19.41 -10.89 6.20
CA ARG A 2 -18.37 -11.87 5.90
C ARG A 2 -18.51 -13.06 6.83
N LEU A 3 -18.37 -14.27 6.28
CA LEU A 3 -18.38 -15.50 7.08
C LEU A 3 -17.15 -15.53 8.01
N PRO A 4 -17.27 -16.12 9.22
CA PRO A 4 -16.15 -16.18 10.19
C PRO A 4 -14.90 -16.88 9.64
N ASP A 5 -15.07 -17.79 8.70
CA ASP A 5 -14.02 -18.62 8.09
C ASP A 5 -13.53 -18.07 6.74
N ASP A 6 -13.99 -16.87 6.33
CA ASP A 6 -13.47 -16.19 5.17
C ASP A 6 -11.96 -15.93 5.32
N ALA A 7 -11.18 -16.26 4.29
CA ALA A 7 -9.72 -16.17 4.33
C ALA A 7 -9.21 -14.76 4.66
N LEU A 8 -9.90 -13.70 4.22
CA LEU A 8 -9.54 -12.31 4.54
C LEU A 8 -9.89 -11.97 5.99
N ALA A 9 -11.01 -12.52 6.52
CA ALA A 9 -11.39 -12.33 7.92
C ALA A 9 -10.38 -13.02 8.86
N VAL A 10 -9.94 -14.22 8.50
CA VAL A 10 -8.89 -14.95 9.23
C VAL A 10 -7.57 -14.17 9.17
N ALA A 11 -7.14 -13.72 7.99
CA ALA A 11 -5.92 -12.95 7.82
C ALA A 11 -5.93 -11.64 8.62
N LYS A 12 -7.08 -10.96 8.69
CA LYS A 12 -7.25 -9.75 9.52
C LYS A 12 -7.03 -10.06 11.01
N ARG A 13 -7.69 -11.11 11.54
CA ARG A 13 -7.52 -11.51 12.96
C ARG A 13 -6.09 -11.89 13.31
N GLN A 14 -5.33 -12.39 12.33
CA GLN A 14 -3.95 -12.82 12.49
C GLN A 14 -2.92 -11.73 12.16
N GLY A 15 -3.35 -10.50 11.87
CA GLY A 15 -2.45 -9.41 11.48
C GLY A 15 -1.71 -9.64 10.16
N ARG A 16 -2.21 -10.55 9.31
CA ARG A 16 -1.61 -10.94 8.01
C ARG A 16 -2.36 -10.37 6.81
N LEU A 17 -3.37 -9.54 7.06
CA LEU A 17 -4.09 -8.87 5.99
C LEU A 17 -3.17 -7.91 5.25
N HIS A 18 -3.21 -7.97 3.94
CA HIS A 18 -2.47 -7.10 3.04
C HIS A 18 -3.43 -6.35 2.13
N ARG A 19 -3.00 -5.19 1.63
CA ARG A 19 -3.78 -4.40 0.67
C ARG A 19 -2.89 -3.95 -0.47
N ASN A 20 -3.41 -4.04 -1.68
CA ASN A 20 -2.83 -3.44 -2.87
C ASN A 20 -3.87 -2.55 -3.55
N PHE A 21 -3.57 -2.01 -4.74
CA PHE A 21 -4.49 -1.16 -5.46
C PHE A 21 -5.76 -1.89 -5.98
N GLN A 22 -5.76 -3.23 -5.98
CA GLN A 22 -6.94 -4.04 -6.34
C GLN A 22 -7.83 -4.34 -5.12
N GLY A 23 -7.35 -4.15 -3.90
CA GLY A 23 -8.08 -4.41 -2.67
C GLY A 23 -7.30 -5.19 -1.63
N TYR A 24 -8.02 -5.91 -0.76
CA TYR A 24 -7.41 -6.71 0.29
C TYR A 24 -7.02 -8.11 -0.21
N SER A 25 -5.88 -8.60 0.27
CA SER A 25 -5.30 -9.89 -0.10
C SER A 25 -4.70 -10.59 1.13
N THR A 26 -4.60 -11.91 1.06
CA THR A 26 -3.84 -12.74 2.01
C THR A 26 -2.40 -12.96 1.56
N ARG A 27 -2.03 -12.47 0.38
CA ARG A 27 -0.72 -12.68 -0.25
C ARG A 27 0.11 -11.40 -0.16
N ALA A 28 0.79 -11.23 0.97
CA ALA A 28 1.77 -10.17 1.13
C ALA A 28 3.00 -10.41 0.24
N GLY A 29 3.57 -9.32 -0.30
CA GLY A 29 4.82 -9.38 -1.06
C GLY A 29 4.75 -10.04 -2.43
N SER A 30 3.54 -10.33 -2.96
CA SER A 30 3.39 -10.84 -4.32
C SER A 30 3.63 -9.75 -5.34
N ASP A 31 4.37 -10.07 -6.38
CA ASP A 31 4.47 -9.25 -7.59
C ASP A 31 3.15 -9.29 -8.36
N ILE A 32 2.80 -8.16 -8.94
CA ILE A 32 1.60 -8.02 -9.76
C ILE A 32 2.03 -7.60 -11.15
N TYR A 33 1.87 -8.48 -12.11
CA TYR A 33 2.04 -8.18 -13.53
C TYR A 33 0.66 -8.03 -14.16
N ALA A 34 0.33 -6.82 -14.57
CA ALA A 34 -0.99 -6.50 -15.09
C ALA A 34 -0.94 -6.35 -16.62
N PHE A 35 -1.92 -6.93 -17.29
CA PHE A 35 -2.06 -6.92 -18.73
C PHE A 35 -3.24 -6.09 -19.16
N GLY A 36 -3.13 -5.47 -20.33
CA GLY A 36 -4.16 -4.66 -20.93
C GLY A 36 -3.92 -3.16 -20.79
N MET A 37 -4.75 -2.40 -21.47
CA MET A 37 -4.75 -0.94 -21.45
C MET A 37 -4.96 -0.40 -20.04
N SER A 38 -4.21 0.63 -19.65
CA SER A 38 -4.22 1.29 -18.34
C SER A 38 -3.88 0.43 -17.13
N ALA A 39 -3.55 -0.85 -17.32
CA ALA A 39 -3.21 -1.78 -16.27
C ALA A 39 -2.00 -1.33 -15.46
N VAL A 40 -2.03 -1.54 -14.15
CA VAL A 40 -0.96 -1.15 -13.22
C VAL A 40 -0.28 -2.39 -12.67
N SER A 41 1.02 -2.48 -12.88
CA SER A 41 1.88 -3.51 -12.33
C SER A 41 2.63 -2.99 -11.10
N GLN A 42 2.98 -3.90 -10.20
CA GLN A 42 3.67 -3.61 -8.95
C GLN A 42 4.67 -4.71 -8.63
N ILE A 43 5.90 -4.31 -8.35
CA ILE A 43 6.94 -5.13 -7.73
C ILE A 43 7.47 -4.39 -6.49
N PRO A 44 8.34 -4.99 -5.66
CA PRO A 44 8.85 -4.33 -4.46
C PRO A 44 9.46 -2.94 -4.70
N ASP A 45 10.19 -2.78 -5.80
CA ASP A 45 11.00 -1.60 -6.07
C ASP A 45 10.46 -0.72 -7.21
N ALA A 46 9.33 -1.08 -7.82
CA ALA A 46 8.75 -0.28 -8.90
C ALA A 46 7.24 -0.48 -9.08
N TYR A 47 6.62 0.55 -9.62
CA TYR A 47 5.28 0.52 -10.20
C TYR A 47 5.36 0.97 -11.65
N TRP A 48 4.54 0.39 -12.52
CA TRP A 48 4.38 0.92 -13.87
C TRP A 48 2.96 0.77 -14.36
N GLN A 49 2.57 1.64 -15.26
CA GLN A 49 1.24 1.66 -15.85
C GLN A 49 1.36 1.58 -17.37
N ASN A 50 0.55 0.73 -17.96
CA ASN A 50 0.41 0.62 -19.39
C ASN A 50 -0.30 1.84 -19.98
N GLU A 51 -0.15 2.02 -21.30
CA GLU A 51 -0.84 3.08 -22.05
C GLU A 51 -2.34 3.11 -21.75
N LYS A 52 -2.88 4.32 -21.61
CA LYS A 52 -4.27 4.55 -21.25
C LYS A 52 -5.18 4.66 -22.44
N GLU A 53 -4.62 4.95 -23.60
CA GLU A 53 -5.32 5.09 -24.85
C GLU A 53 -5.19 3.82 -25.67
N LEU A 54 -6.32 3.22 -26.06
CA LEU A 54 -6.33 1.95 -26.79
C LEU A 54 -5.48 1.97 -28.07
N PRO A 55 -5.53 3.02 -28.92
CA PRO A 55 -4.69 3.04 -30.12
C PRO A 55 -3.19 3.02 -29.82
N LYS A 56 -2.75 3.72 -28.76
CA LYS A 56 -1.34 3.74 -28.36
C LYS A 56 -0.92 2.39 -27.78
N TYR A 57 -1.80 1.79 -26.96
CA TYR A 57 -1.57 0.46 -26.40
C TYR A 57 -1.40 -0.57 -27.53
N GLN A 58 -2.34 -0.62 -28.49
CA GLN A 58 -2.28 -1.53 -29.63
C GLN A 58 -1.05 -1.30 -30.49
N ALA A 59 -0.75 -0.06 -30.85
CA ALA A 59 0.44 0.26 -31.65
C ALA A 59 1.75 -0.20 -30.98
N ALA A 60 1.86 -0.11 -29.66
CA ALA A 60 3.03 -0.60 -28.95
C ALA A 60 3.11 -2.13 -28.99
N VAL A 61 1.99 -2.83 -28.75
CA VAL A 61 1.92 -4.30 -28.77
C VAL A 61 2.21 -4.82 -30.19
N ASP A 62 1.62 -4.22 -31.22
CA ASP A 62 1.85 -4.60 -32.63
C ASP A 62 3.30 -4.38 -33.07
N ALA A 63 3.99 -3.43 -32.43
CA ALA A 63 5.42 -3.16 -32.65
C ALA A 63 6.34 -4.04 -31.77
N ASP A 64 5.80 -5.03 -31.04
CA ASP A 64 6.51 -5.88 -30.07
C ASP A 64 7.25 -5.07 -28.99
N LYS A 65 6.64 -3.96 -28.54
CA LYS A 65 7.16 -3.08 -27.50
C LYS A 65 6.28 -3.14 -26.26
N ALA A 66 6.90 -2.92 -25.10
CA ALA A 66 6.15 -2.75 -23.86
C ALA A 66 5.24 -1.50 -23.98
N PRO A 67 3.94 -1.61 -23.76
CA PRO A 67 3.00 -0.49 -23.86
C PRO A 67 3.07 0.40 -22.60
N LEU A 68 4.25 0.88 -22.27
CA LEU A 68 4.55 1.61 -21.06
C LEU A 68 4.18 3.09 -21.18
N HIS A 69 3.24 3.54 -20.33
CA HIS A 69 2.89 4.96 -20.19
C HIS A 69 3.80 5.67 -19.20
N LYS A 70 3.97 5.10 -18.00
CA LYS A 70 4.85 5.65 -16.96
C LYS A 70 5.33 4.55 -16.02
N ALA A 71 6.49 4.80 -15.41
CA ALA A 71 7.04 3.99 -14.33
C ALA A 71 7.46 4.87 -13.16
N TYR A 72 7.47 4.29 -11.97
CA TYR A 72 7.92 4.91 -10.73
C TYR A 72 8.80 3.94 -9.97
N PHE A 73 10.02 4.34 -9.65
CA PHE A 73 10.93 3.58 -8.80
C PHE A 73 10.73 3.96 -7.35
N VAL A 74 10.55 2.97 -6.51
CA VAL A 74 10.22 3.11 -5.09
C VAL A 74 11.48 3.37 -4.29
N SER A 75 11.56 4.53 -3.64
CA SER A 75 12.65 4.86 -2.72
C SER A 75 12.49 4.14 -1.37
N GLU A 76 13.53 4.17 -0.52
CA GLU A 76 13.43 3.64 0.84
C GLU A 76 12.38 4.39 1.67
N GLU A 77 12.29 5.71 1.49
CA GLU A 77 11.23 6.51 2.13
C GLU A 77 9.84 6.08 1.68
N ASP A 78 9.64 5.79 0.39
CA ASP A 78 8.36 5.28 -0.11
C ASP A 78 8.02 3.91 0.48
N LYS A 79 9.01 3.06 0.72
CA LYS A 79 8.81 1.75 1.37
C LYS A 79 8.33 1.93 2.81
N ILE A 80 8.94 2.85 3.56
CA ILE A 80 8.53 3.21 4.92
C ILE A 80 7.08 3.71 4.93
N ARG A 81 6.76 4.67 4.06
CA ARG A 81 5.41 5.23 3.93
C ARG A 81 4.39 4.19 3.48
N ARG A 82 4.75 3.36 2.51
CA ARG A 82 3.91 2.26 2.01
C ARG A 82 3.54 1.29 3.13
N GLU A 83 4.50 0.85 3.94
CA GLU A 83 4.24 -0.06 5.06
C GLU A 83 3.35 0.61 6.12
N THR A 84 3.60 1.88 6.43
CA THR A 84 2.81 2.65 7.38
C THR A 84 1.35 2.76 6.92
N ILE A 85 1.12 3.13 5.65
CA ILE A 85 -0.21 3.20 5.04
C ILE A 85 -0.87 1.82 5.05
N MET A 86 -0.11 0.78 4.69
CA MET A 86 -0.59 -0.60 4.67
C MET A 86 -1.12 -1.03 6.02
N ARG A 87 -0.35 -0.83 7.10
CA ARG A 87 -0.77 -1.20 8.46
C ARG A 87 -1.96 -0.38 8.91
N THR A 88 -1.94 0.93 8.68
CA THR A 88 -3.08 1.79 9.00
C THR A 88 -4.37 1.30 8.35
N MET A 89 -4.32 0.96 7.06
CA MET A 89 -5.50 0.52 6.30
C MET A 89 -5.96 -0.90 6.64
N CYS A 90 -5.04 -1.80 7.00
CA CYS A 90 -5.36 -3.19 7.29
C CYS A 90 -5.77 -3.40 8.75
N ASP A 91 -5.06 -2.76 9.67
CA ASP A 91 -5.20 -3.00 11.11
C ASP A 91 -6.02 -1.92 11.81
N LEU A 92 -6.20 -0.75 11.18
CA LEU A 92 -6.87 0.44 11.73
C LEU A 92 -6.23 0.93 13.04
N SER A 93 -4.99 0.58 13.24
CA SER A 93 -4.17 0.97 14.39
C SER A 93 -2.69 0.83 14.04
N LEU A 94 -1.85 1.64 14.70
CA LEU A 94 -0.39 1.55 14.58
C LEU A 94 0.22 1.47 15.97
N ASN A 95 1.06 0.46 16.17
CA ASN A 95 1.94 0.38 17.34
C ASN A 95 3.30 0.97 16.93
N PHE A 96 3.64 2.14 17.47
CA PHE A 96 4.84 2.89 17.07
C PHE A 96 6.14 2.15 17.43
N VAL A 97 6.16 1.41 18.55
CA VAL A 97 7.33 0.62 18.95
C VAL A 97 7.54 -0.52 17.94
N ALA A 98 6.48 -1.27 17.62
CA ALA A 98 6.56 -2.35 16.65
C ALA A 98 6.91 -1.84 15.24
N MET A 99 6.36 -0.69 14.83
CA MET A 99 6.70 -0.05 13.55
C MET A 99 8.16 0.42 13.52
N SER A 100 8.67 1.00 14.61
CA SER A 100 10.08 1.41 14.72
C SER A 100 11.02 0.22 14.54
N GLN A 101 10.74 -0.89 15.21
CA GLN A 101 11.53 -2.12 15.09
C GLN A 101 11.47 -2.70 13.67
N LYS A 102 10.28 -2.76 13.08
CA LYS A 102 10.07 -3.32 11.74
C LYS A 102 10.75 -2.50 10.65
N LEU A 103 10.72 -1.18 10.75
CA LEU A 103 11.23 -0.26 9.73
C LEU A 103 12.66 0.20 9.99
N GLY A 104 13.24 -0.10 11.14
CA GLY A 104 14.59 0.33 11.52
C GLY A 104 14.71 1.85 11.72
N ILE A 105 13.63 2.51 12.14
CA ILE A 105 13.57 3.97 12.33
C ILE A 105 13.01 4.32 13.71
N ASN A 106 13.17 5.57 14.15
CA ASN A 106 12.35 6.12 15.21
C ASN A 106 11.04 6.63 14.61
N PHE A 107 9.97 5.86 14.73
CA PHE A 107 8.69 6.14 14.06
C PHE A 107 8.09 7.50 14.43
N GLU A 108 8.07 7.85 15.71
CA GLU A 108 7.50 9.13 16.17
C GLU A 108 8.31 10.34 15.69
N GLN A 109 9.63 10.22 15.68
CA GLN A 109 10.48 11.29 15.18
C GLN A 109 10.39 11.42 13.65
N HIS A 110 10.37 10.30 12.95
CA HIS A 110 10.29 10.25 11.48
C HIS A 110 8.97 10.87 10.96
N PHE A 111 7.85 10.58 11.63
CA PHE A 111 6.51 11.06 11.27
C PHE A 111 6.01 12.21 12.16
N ALA A 112 6.90 12.96 12.81
CA ALA A 112 6.51 14.02 13.76
C ALA A 112 5.56 15.06 13.15
N ASN A 113 5.81 15.48 11.92
CA ASN A 113 4.97 16.44 11.21
C ASN A 113 3.59 15.86 10.90
N GLU A 114 3.54 14.65 10.38
CA GLU A 114 2.29 13.94 10.07
C GLU A 114 1.46 13.70 11.35
N LEU A 115 2.11 13.28 12.43
CA LEU A 115 1.44 13.09 13.72
C LEU A 115 0.86 14.39 14.28
N THR A 116 1.54 15.52 14.08
CA THR A 116 1.03 16.84 14.47
C THR A 116 -0.25 17.20 13.70
N THR A 117 -0.33 16.84 12.41
CA THR A 117 -1.52 17.10 11.59
C THR A 117 -2.74 16.28 11.98
N LEU A 118 -2.59 15.27 12.85
CA LEU A 118 -3.70 14.47 13.36
C LEU A 118 -4.50 15.17 14.48
N ALA A 119 -4.02 16.28 15.04
CA ALA A 119 -4.66 16.95 16.16
C ALA A 119 -6.17 17.26 15.93
N PRO A 120 -6.59 17.80 14.77
CA PRO A 120 -8.03 18.01 14.50
C PRO A 120 -8.83 16.72 14.51
N PHE A 121 -8.30 15.64 13.91
CA PHE A 121 -8.98 14.33 13.85
C PHE A 121 -9.09 13.68 15.24
N ILE A 122 -8.14 13.96 16.13
CA ILE A 122 -8.20 13.54 17.54
C ILE A 122 -9.31 14.32 18.26
N ALA A 123 -9.38 15.64 18.05
CA ALA A 123 -10.42 16.48 18.64
C ALA A 123 -11.83 16.07 18.20
N ASP A 124 -11.98 15.67 16.94
CA ASP A 124 -13.24 15.17 16.37
C ASP A 124 -13.56 13.71 16.76
N GLY A 125 -12.69 13.05 17.54
CA GLY A 125 -12.88 11.66 17.96
C GLY A 125 -12.70 10.60 16.87
N LEU A 126 -12.19 10.99 15.69
CA LEU A 126 -11.93 10.08 14.56
C LEU A 126 -10.64 9.26 14.74
N VAL A 127 -9.69 9.81 15.47
CA VAL A 127 -8.42 9.16 15.83
C VAL A 127 -8.25 9.20 17.34
N ARG A 128 -7.76 8.12 17.92
CA ARG A 128 -7.42 8.04 19.33
C ARG A 128 -5.98 7.61 19.51
N ARG A 129 -5.21 8.40 20.25
CA ARG A 129 -3.89 8.00 20.71
C ARG A 129 -4.05 7.24 22.04
N THR A 130 -3.54 6.01 22.10
CA THR A 130 -3.59 5.16 23.29
C THR A 130 -2.16 4.75 23.65
N GLY A 131 -1.85 4.79 24.93
CA GLY A 131 -0.53 4.43 25.47
C GLY A 131 0.45 5.62 25.46
N THR A 132 1.29 5.63 26.43
CA THR A 132 2.56 6.34 26.53
C THR A 132 3.66 5.38 26.13
#